data_c6c4707094724393ee67d3de135c1424
#
_entry.id   c6c4707094724393ee67d3de135c1424
#
_cell.length_a   1.000
_cell.length_b   1.000
_cell.length_c   1.000
_cell.angle_alpha   90.00
_cell.angle_beta   90.00
_cell.angle_gamma   90.00
#
_symmetry.space_group_name_H-M   'P 1'
#
loop_
_entity.id
_entity.type
_entity.pdbx_description
1 polymer ?
#
loop_
_entity_poly.entity_id
_entity_poly.type
_entity_poly.pdbx_seq_one_letter_code
_entity_poly.pdbx_strand_id
1 'polypeptide(L)'
;MFNLDYEEDKHQFKVVPKLFGKWSYDNIQCWETSLENYLSVSQTKAQVYYPYSAGKYQKKRFQKVNCPITERFVNQVMVGDGRTNGKKQMAVRIFKQTLEIINLLTDKNPLEILFEAIVQSGCREDSTRIGSGGTVRRQAVDVSPFRRVNQAIYLMCKGSRESCFRSHKSMSECLADEIIAASKGVGGNSYAVKKKDEIERVAKGNR
;
A
#
# COMPACT_ATOMS: atom_id res chain seq x y z
N MET A 1 48.29 35.81 -15.76
CA MET A 1 46.84 35.83 -15.66
C MET A 1 46.39 34.37 -15.86
N PHE A 2 46.33 33.62 -14.78
CA PHE A 2 45.97 32.19 -14.82
C PHE A 2 44.47 32.08 -14.55
N ASN A 3 43.71 31.79 -15.60
CA ASN A 3 42.32 31.33 -15.46
C ASN A 3 42.35 29.90 -15.00
N LEU A 4 42.12 29.66 -13.73
CA LEU A 4 41.79 28.37 -13.18
C LEU A 4 40.28 28.22 -13.30
N ASP A 5 39.83 27.63 -14.40
CA ASP A 5 38.46 27.17 -14.53
C ASP A 5 38.25 25.98 -13.57
N TYR A 6 37.74 26.26 -12.38
CA TYR A 6 37.22 25.23 -11.49
C TYR A 6 35.90 24.75 -12.09
N GLU A 7 35.97 23.72 -12.91
CA GLU A 7 34.80 22.86 -13.13
C GLU A 7 34.45 22.21 -11.79
N GLU A 8 33.51 22.83 -11.09
CA GLU A 8 32.86 22.20 -9.95
C GLU A 8 32.15 20.93 -10.45
N ASP A 9 32.79 19.78 -10.29
CA ASP A 9 32.21 18.47 -10.44
C ASP A 9 31.01 18.34 -9.49
N LYS A 10 29.86 18.78 -9.96
CA LYS A 10 28.56 18.57 -9.30
C LYS A 10 28.14 17.11 -9.41
N HIS A 11 29.00 16.18 -9.09
CA HIS A 11 28.61 14.85 -8.71
C HIS A 11 27.98 14.88 -7.32
N GLN A 12 26.78 15.49 -7.25
CA GLN A 12 25.93 15.25 -6.10
C GLN A 12 25.63 13.75 -6.05
N PHE A 13 26.32 13.03 -5.19
CA PHE A 13 25.95 11.69 -4.81
C PHE A 13 24.52 11.74 -4.25
N LYS A 14 23.54 11.47 -5.11
CA LYS A 14 22.15 11.42 -4.72
C LYS A 14 21.95 10.17 -3.87
N VAL A 15 22.21 10.30 -2.57
CA VAL A 15 21.99 9.20 -1.63
C VAL A 15 20.50 8.91 -1.62
N VAL A 16 20.09 7.82 -2.27
CA VAL A 16 18.71 7.35 -2.22
C VAL A 16 18.46 6.77 -0.83
N PRO A 17 17.52 7.29 -0.05
CA PRO A 17 17.26 6.79 1.29
C PRO A 17 16.70 5.37 1.21
N LYS A 18 17.29 4.45 1.98
CA LYS A 18 16.78 3.10 2.16
C LYS A 18 15.76 3.08 3.31
N LEU A 19 14.62 2.44 3.13
CA LEU A 19 13.63 2.30 4.20
C LEU A 19 14.23 1.52 5.38
N PHE A 20 14.16 2.09 6.58
CA PHE A 20 14.80 1.60 7.81
C PHE A 20 16.32 1.36 7.68
N GLY A 21 16.97 1.95 6.69
CA GLY A 21 18.39 1.72 6.39
C GLY A 21 18.71 0.37 5.72
N LYS A 22 17.70 -0.47 5.47
CA LYS A 22 17.84 -1.83 4.94
C LYS A 22 17.32 -1.95 3.50
N TRP A 23 16.09 -1.52 3.22
CA TRP A 23 15.35 -1.81 2.00
C TRP A 23 15.50 -0.70 0.97
N SER A 24 16.03 -1.04 -0.21
CA SER A 24 16.13 -0.11 -1.33
C SER A 24 14.81 0.05 -2.06
N TYR A 25 14.57 1.25 -2.58
CA TYR A 25 13.47 1.55 -3.49
C TYR A 25 13.85 1.36 -4.97
N ASP A 26 15.11 1.01 -5.26
CA ASP A 26 15.59 0.80 -6.61
C ASP A 26 14.92 -0.44 -7.23
N ASN A 27 14.73 -0.39 -8.54
CA ASN A 27 14.16 -1.48 -9.34
C ASN A 27 12.69 -1.86 -9.01
N ILE A 28 12.00 -1.08 -8.19
CA ILE A 28 10.57 -1.32 -7.96
C ILE A 28 9.78 -0.71 -9.12
N GLN A 29 9.23 -1.56 -9.96
CA GLN A 29 8.39 -1.16 -11.10
C GLN A 29 6.94 -1.51 -10.84
N CYS A 30 6.05 -0.58 -11.17
CA CYS A 30 4.62 -0.86 -11.21
C CYS A 30 4.26 -1.29 -12.64
N TRP A 31 3.88 -2.57 -12.81
CA TRP A 31 3.46 -3.08 -14.11
C TRP A 31 2.12 -2.50 -14.58
N GLU A 32 1.33 -1.92 -13.68
CA GLU A 32 0.06 -1.27 -14.01
C GLU A 32 0.22 0.25 -14.08
N THR A 33 0.26 0.80 -15.29
CA THR A 33 0.47 2.24 -15.57
C THR A 33 -0.57 3.13 -14.91
N SER A 34 -1.82 2.65 -14.76
CA SER A 34 -2.90 3.41 -14.11
C SER A 34 -2.63 3.71 -12.63
N LEU A 35 -1.84 2.89 -11.96
CA LEU A 35 -1.53 3.01 -10.52
C LEU A 35 -0.17 3.67 -10.25
N GLU A 36 0.70 3.81 -11.24
CA GLU A 36 2.06 4.30 -11.08
C GLU A 36 2.14 5.65 -10.35
N ASN A 37 1.34 6.62 -10.78
CA ASN A 37 1.28 7.95 -10.17
C ASN A 37 0.74 7.95 -8.73
N TYR A 38 -0.08 6.96 -8.37
CA TYR A 38 -0.72 6.84 -7.05
C TYR A 38 0.11 6.03 -6.06
N LEU A 39 0.97 5.17 -6.55
CA LEU A 39 1.96 4.45 -5.76
C LEU A 39 3.21 5.30 -5.54
N SER A 40 3.52 6.21 -6.48
CA SER A 40 4.58 7.24 -6.39
C SER A 40 5.98 6.69 -6.06
N VAL A 41 6.28 5.44 -6.42
CA VAL A 41 7.53 4.77 -6.02
C VAL A 41 8.76 5.45 -6.62
N SER A 42 8.67 5.86 -7.88
CA SER A 42 9.76 6.52 -8.62
C SER A 42 10.04 7.95 -8.17
N GLN A 43 9.10 8.57 -7.42
CA GLN A 43 9.28 9.94 -6.96
C GLN A 43 10.17 10.00 -5.72
N THR A 44 11.19 10.83 -5.74
CA THR A 44 12.11 11.04 -4.60
C THR A 44 11.41 11.41 -3.29
N LYS A 45 10.26 12.08 -3.38
CA LYS A 45 9.43 12.42 -2.21
C LYS A 45 8.76 11.20 -1.55
N ALA A 46 8.58 10.09 -2.27
CA ALA A 46 7.99 8.86 -1.77
C ALA A 46 9.04 7.94 -1.14
N GLN A 47 10.31 8.15 -1.45
CA GLN A 47 11.43 7.40 -0.91
C GLN A 47 11.81 7.98 0.45
N VAL A 48 11.43 7.30 1.52
CA VAL A 48 11.62 7.77 2.89
C VAL A 48 12.44 6.75 3.69
N TYR A 49 13.30 7.26 4.57
CA TYR A 49 14.05 6.43 5.52
C TYR A 49 13.13 5.83 6.59
N TYR A 50 12.15 6.61 7.07
CA TYR A 50 11.22 6.22 8.11
C TYR A 50 9.79 6.63 7.73
N PRO A 51 8.78 5.76 7.89
CA PRO A 51 7.42 6.03 7.42
C PRO A 51 6.65 6.98 8.35
N TYR A 52 7.20 8.15 8.58
CA TYR A 52 6.62 9.21 9.40
C TYR A 52 7.09 10.58 8.93
N SER A 53 6.24 11.27 8.20
CA SER A 53 6.56 12.58 7.65
C SER A 53 6.01 13.77 8.45
N ALA A 54 5.18 13.52 9.48
CA ALA A 54 4.39 14.52 10.20
C ALA A 54 3.54 15.44 9.28
N GLY A 55 3.33 15.02 8.03
CA GLY A 55 2.62 15.80 7.02
C GLY A 55 1.11 15.82 7.22
N LYS A 56 0.48 16.94 6.87
CA LYS A 56 -0.98 17.12 6.88
C LYS A 56 -1.55 16.94 5.47
N TYR A 57 -1.77 15.69 5.05
CA TYR A 57 -2.22 15.35 3.70
C TYR A 57 -3.73 15.44 3.46
N GLN A 58 -4.51 15.82 4.48
CA GLN A 58 -5.99 15.88 4.38
C GLN A 58 -6.53 17.27 4.09
N LYS A 59 -5.69 18.31 4.01
CA LYS A 59 -6.13 19.70 3.79
C LYS A 59 -6.83 19.92 2.44
N LYS A 60 -6.41 19.20 1.40
CA LYS A 60 -6.98 19.28 0.06
C LYS A 60 -7.34 17.88 -0.44
N ARG A 61 -8.34 17.82 -1.32
CA ARG A 61 -8.75 16.58 -2.01
C ARG A 61 -7.54 16.01 -2.79
N PHE A 62 -7.34 14.71 -2.77
CA PHE A 62 -6.23 13.99 -3.40
C PHE A 62 -4.82 14.28 -2.87
N GLN A 63 -4.62 15.20 -1.94
CA GLN A 63 -3.28 15.50 -1.43
C GLN A 63 -2.60 14.30 -0.77
N LYS A 64 -3.35 13.33 -0.25
CA LYS A 64 -2.76 12.11 0.33
C LYS A 64 -2.10 11.18 -0.70
N VAL A 65 -2.24 11.43 -2.00
CA VAL A 65 -1.45 10.75 -3.04
C VAL A 65 0.04 11.06 -2.87
N ASN A 66 0.38 12.28 -2.44
CA ASN A 66 1.76 12.70 -2.19
C ASN A 66 2.34 12.11 -0.88
N CYS A 67 1.52 11.43 -0.07
CA CYS A 67 1.99 10.72 1.10
C CYS A 67 2.69 9.43 0.66
N PRO A 68 3.91 9.14 1.17
CA PRO A 68 4.58 7.89 0.87
C PRO A 68 3.68 6.68 1.12
N ILE A 69 3.68 5.72 0.20
CA ILE A 69 2.79 4.56 0.30
C ILE A 69 3.06 3.75 1.57
N THR A 70 4.32 3.66 1.98
CA THR A 70 4.73 3.00 3.21
C THR A 70 4.11 3.66 4.45
N GLU A 71 4.07 5.00 4.50
CA GLU A 71 3.39 5.73 5.57
C GLU A 71 1.87 5.55 5.52
N ARG A 72 1.27 5.55 4.32
CA ARG A 72 -0.17 5.26 4.16
C ARG A 72 -0.53 3.88 4.68
N PHE A 73 0.32 2.89 4.39
CA PHE A 73 0.14 1.53 4.88
C PHE A 73 0.23 1.45 6.41
N VAL A 74 1.25 2.06 7.01
CA VAL A 74 1.40 2.16 8.47
C VAL A 74 0.19 2.85 9.12
N ASN A 75 -0.30 3.94 8.52
CA ASN A 75 -1.50 4.63 9.02
C ASN A 75 -2.72 3.70 9.03
N GLN A 76 -2.86 2.83 8.02
CA GLN A 76 -3.96 1.86 7.96
C GLN A 76 -3.78 0.70 8.95
N VAL A 77 -2.55 0.26 9.20
CA VAL A 77 -2.24 -0.72 10.26
C VAL A 77 -2.63 -0.18 11.64
N MET A 78 -2.44 1.12 11.87
CA MET A 78 -2.83 1.79 13.10
C MET A 78 -4.35 1.84 13.32
N VAL A 79 -5.14 1.85 12.24
CA VAL A 79 -6.60 1.93 12.32
C VAL A 79 -7.17 0.59 12.80
N GLY A 80 -7.87 0.59 13.92
CA GLY A 80 -8.52 -0.59 14.49
C GLY A 80 -9.77 -0.18 15.28
N ASP A 81 -10.30 -1.06 16.09
CA ASP A 81 -11.55 -0.89 16.85
C ASP A 81 -11.41 0.07 18.07
N GLY A 82 -10.70 1.15 17.89
CA GLY A 82 -10.55 2.25 18.87
C GLY A 82 -9.30 2.13 19.77
N ARG A 83 -8.85 0.95 20.15
CA ARG A 83 -7.73 0.77 21.09
C ARG A 83 -6.34 1.00 20.49
N THR A 84 -6.21 0.87 19.18
CA THR A 84 -4.94 1.01 18.42
C THR A 84 -4.80 2.38 17.77
N ASN A 85 -5.86 3.16 17.72
CA ASN A 85 -5.85 4.49 17.11
C ASN A 85 -4.87 5.42 17.83
N GLY A 86 -4.08 6.17 17.05
CA GLY A 86 -3.05 7.08 17.57
C GLY A 86 -1.73 6.40 17.97
N LYS A 87 -1.65 5.06 18.00
CA LYS A 87 -0.42 4.33 18.37
C LYS A 87 0.48 4.10 17.14
N LYS A 88 0.86 5.17 16.44
CA LYS A 88 1.63 5.10 15.18
C LYS A 88 2.99 4.43 15.36
N GLN A 89 3.69 4.66 16.47
CA GLN A 89 4.98 4.05 16.73
C GLN A 89 4.90 2.51 16.85
N MET A 90 3.82 2.01 17.45
CA MET A 90 3.54 0.57 17.48
C MET A 90 3.30 0.04 16.05
N ALA A 91 2.49 0.73 15.25
CA ALA A 91 2.23 0.34 13.87
C ALA A 91 3.50 0.31 13.01
N VAL A 92 4.40 1.28 13.18
CA VAL A 92 5.70 1.29 12.49
C VAL A 92 6.57 0.10 12.92
N ARG A 93 6.57 -0.25 14.20
CA ARG A 93 7.31 -1.42 14.72
C ARG A 93 6.77 -2.73 14.12
N ILE A 94 5.45 -2.89 14.08
CA ILE A 94 4.80 -4.03 13.44
C ILE A 94 5.19 -4.09 11.95
N PHE A 95 5.09 -2.99 11.23
CA PHE A 95 5.43 -2.92 9.82
C PHE A 95 6.91 -3.26 9.54
N LYS A 96 7.82 -2.77 10.38
CA LYS A 96 9.25 -3.11 10.28
C LYS A 96 9.48 -4.62 10.42
N GLN A 97 8.89 -5.24 11.43
CA GLN A 97 8.97 -6.70 11.65
C GLN A 97 8.34 -7.47 10.48
N THR A 98 7.20 -7.01 9.97
CA THR A 98 6.55 -7.60 8.79
C THR A 98 7.48 -7.66 7.59
N LEU A 99 8.19 -6.56 7.27
CA LEU A 99 9.13 -6.54 6.15
C LEU A 99 10.31 -7.50 6.36
N GLU A 100 10.79 -7.64 7.58
CA GLU A 100 11.86 -8.59 7.92
C GLU A 100 11.38 -10.05 7.72
N ILE A 101 10.15 -10.37 8.14
CA ILE A 101 9.55 -11.71 7.96
C ILE A 101 9.34 -12.01 6.45
N ILE A 102 8.83 -11.04 5.68
CA ILE A 102 8.64 -11.21 4.24
C ILE A 102 9.97 -11.53 3.55
N ASN A 103 11.04 -10.81 3.89
CA ASN A 103 12.36 -11.06 3.33
C ASN A 103 12.88 -12.47 3.67
N LEU A 104 12.72 -12.92 4.91
CA LEU A 104 13.14 -14.25 5.36
C LEU A 104 12.35 -15.38 4.68
N LEU A 105 11.09 -15.16 4.31
CA LEU A 105 10.25 -16.18 3.68
C LEU A 105 10.35 -16.22 2.16
N THR A 106 10.76 -15.13 1.53
CA THR A 106 10.70 -14.99 0.06
C THR A 106 12.05 -14.72 -0.59
N ASP A 107 13.08 -14.36 0.20
CA ASP A 107 14.42 -13.95 -0.26
C ASP A 107 14.41 -12.79 -1.27
N LYS A 108 13.27 -12.05 -1.36
CA LYS A 108 13.07 -10.90 -2.25
C LYS A 108 13.02 -9.59 -1.47
N ASN A 109 13.11 -8.47 -2.20
CA ASN A 109 12.87 -7.17 -1.60
C ASN A 109 11.41 -7.07 -1.11
N PRO A 110 11.16 -6.91 0.20
CA PRO A 110 9.81 -6.88 0.75
C PRO A 110 8.97 -5.71 0.24
N LEU A 111 9.59 -4.62 -0.22
CA LEU A 111 8.87 -3.52 -0.83
C LEU A 111 8.26 -3.92 -2.17
N GLU A 112 8.97 -4.66 -3.01
CA GLU A 112 8.47 -5.17 -4.28
C GLU A 112 7.21 -6.02 -4.07
N ILE A 113 7.28 -6.97 -3.14
CA ILE A 113 6.14 -7.83 -2.78
C ILE A 113 4.95 -7.03 -2.25
N LEU A 114 5.21 -5.99 -1.44
CA LEU A 114 4.17 -5.09 -0.94
C LEU A 114 3.47 -4.34 -2.09
N PHE A 115 4.24 -3.84 -3.07
CA PHE A 115 3.66 -3.15 -4.22
C PHE A 115 2.85 -4.08 -5.10
N GLU A 116 3.35 -5.27 -5.40
CA GLU A 116 2.61 -6.30 -6.11
C GLU A 116 1.30 -6.66 -5.39
N ALA A 117 1.35 -6.85 -4.08
CA ALA A 117 0.16 -7.13 -3.27
C ALA A 117 -0.89 -6.02 -3.38
N ILE A 118 -0.49 -4.74 -3.35
CA ILE A 118 -1.40 -3.61 -3.50
C ILE A 118 -2.06 -3.61 -4.90
N VAL A 119 -1.27 -3.85 -5.94
CA VAL A 119 -1.78 -3.89 -7.32
C VAL A 119 -2.78 -5.04 -7.51
N GLN A 120 -2.45 -6.22 -6.99
CA GLN A 120 -3.32 -7.42 -7.11
C GLN A 120 -4.61 -7.32 -6.28
N SER A 121 -4.58 -6.63 -5.14
CA SER A 121 -5.73 -6.53 -4.21
C SER A 121 -6.74 -5.43 -4.57
N GLY A 122 -6.42 -4.54 -5.50
CA GLY A 122 -7.29 -3.44 -5.90
C GLY A 122 -8.39 -3.87 -6.87
N CYS A 123 -9.68 -3.74 -6.51
CA CYS A 123 -10.77 -4.03 -7.43
C CYS A 123 -10.87 -3.01 -8.55
N ARG A 124 -11.17 -3.45 -9.77
CA ARG A 124 -11.33 -2.60 -10.96
C ARG A 124 -12.75 -2.09 -11.13
N GLU A 125 -13.73 -2.90 -10.73
CA GLU A 125 -15.15 -2.61 -10.83
C GLU A 125 -15.82 -2.75 -9.46
N ASP A 126 -16.84 -1.94 -9.22
CA ASP A 126 -17.68 -1.98 -8.02
C ASP A 126 -19.14 -1.75 -8.44
N SER A 127 -20.08 -2.03 -7.56
CA SER A 127 -21.50 -1.77 -7.79
C SER A 127 -21.99 -0.61 -6.93
N THR A 128 -22.67 0.34 -7.56
CA THR A 128 -23.31 1.45 -6.84
C THR A 128 -24.83 1.34 -6.91
N ARG A 129 -25.50 1.98 -5.97
CA ARG A 129 -26.97 2.08 -5.95
C ARG A 129 -27.38 3.34 -6.69
N ILE A 130 -28.22 3.18 -7.71
CA ILE A 130 -28.79 4.28 -8.48
C ILE A 130 -30.31 4.23 -8.35
N GLY A 131 -30.92 5.38 -8.15
CA GLY A 131 -32.38 5.56 -8.07
C GLY A 131 -32.80 6.36 -6.85
N SER A 132 -33.99 6.95 -6.95
CA SER A 132 -34.70 7.67 -5.89
C SER A 132 -36.17 7.25 -5.91
N GLY A 133 -36.90 7.46 -4.79
CA GLY A 133 -38.34 7.22 -4.77
C GLY A 133 -38.77 5.75 -4.74
N GLY A 134 -38.03 4.86 -4.04
CA GLY A 134 -38.47 3.50 -3.77
C GLY A 134 -37.90 2.43 -4.73
N THR A 135 -37.47 2.78 -5.92
CA THR A 135 -36.86 1.84 -6.86
C THR A 135 -35.33 2.02 -6.88
N VAL A 136 -34.64 1.18 -6.14
CA VAL A 136 -33.15 1.20 -6.10
C VAL A 136 -32.61 0.07 -6.96
N ARG A 137 -31.88 0.41 -8.02
CA ARG A 137 -31.16 -0.54 -8.87
C ARG A 137 -29.66 -0.47 -8.57
N ARG A 138 -28.99 -1.61 -8.58
CA ARG A 138 -27.51 -1.65 -8.59
C ARG A 138 -27.01 -1.56 -10.03
N GLN A 139 -25.94 -0.80 -10.21
CA GLN A 139 -25.26 -0.71 -11.50
C GLN A 139 -23.75 -0.83 -11.29
N ALA A 140 -23.08 -1.53 -12.20
CA ALA A 140 -21.64 -1.64 -12.22
C ALA A 140 -21.00 -0.30 -12.62
N VAL A 141 -19.92 0.06 -11.93
CA VAL A 141 -19.12 1.28 -12.19
C VAL A 141 -17.65 0.96 -12.08
N ASP A 142 -16.83 1.67 -12.86
CA ASP A 142 -15.37 1.57 -12.77
C ASP A 142 -14.86 2.26 -11.49
N VAL A 143 -13.83 1.67 -10.90
CA VAL A 143 -13.20 2.19 -9.67
C VAL A 143 -11.99 3.05 -10.05
N SER A 144 -11.93 4.27 -9.52
CA SER A 144 -10.79 5.16 -9.75
C SER A 144 -9.49 4.56 -9.17
N PRO A 145 -8.32 4.81 -9.79
CA PRO A 145 -7.04 4.31 -9.30
C PRO A 145 -6.74 4.68 -7.85
N PHE A 146 -7.10 5.89 -7.45
CA PHE A 146 -6.96 6.36 -6.07
C PHE A 146 -7.77 5.50 -5.07
N ARG A 147 -9.01 5.16 -5.41
CA ARG A 147 -9.88 4.31 -4.59
C ARG A 147 -9.35 2.87 -4.55
N ARG A 148 -8.83 2.36 -5.68
CA ARG A 148 -8.24 1.02 -5.77
C ARG A 148 -7.11 0.83 -4.76
N VAL A 149 -6.14 1.76 -4.73
CA VAL A 149 -5.01 1.72 -3.78
C VAL A 149 -5.51 1.79 -2.33
N ASN A 150 -6.45 2.69 -2.04
CA ASN A 150 -6.99 2.82 -0.68
C ASN A 150 -7.71 1.55 -0.21
N GLN A 151 -8.51 0.95 -1.09
CA GLN A 151 -9.28 -0.25 -0.79
C GLN A 151 -8.37 -1.46 -0.61
N ALA A 152 -7.33 -1.62 -1.46
CA ALA A 152 -6.34 -2.68 -1.33
C ALA A 152 -5.66 -2.65 0.05
N ILE A 153 -5.12 -1.49 0.44
CA ILE A 153 -4.47 -1.32 1.74
C ILE A 153 -5.45 -1.61 2.89
N TYR A 154 -6.68 -1.12 2.80
CA TYR A 154 -7.71 -1.36 3.80
C TYR A 154 -8.02 -2.86 3.96
N LEU A 155 -8.24 -3.58 2.86
CA LEU A 155 -8.59 -5.01 2.87
C LEU A 155 -7.45 -5.88 3.42
N MET A 156 -6.21 -5.62 3.03
CA MET A 156 -5.03 -6.33 3.56
C MET A 156 -4.89 -6.15 5.07
N CYS A 157 -4.98 -4.92 5.56
CA CYS A 157 -4.89 -4.65 6.99
C CYS A 157 -6.09 -5.20 7.78
N LYS A 158 -7.28 -5.22 7.19
CA LYS A 158 -8.47 -5.82 7.80
C LYS A 158 -8.33 -7.32 7.90
N GLY A 159 -7.94 -7.99 6.82
CA GLY A 159 -7.73 -9.45 6.80
C GLY A 159 -6.69 -9.89 7.81
N SER A 160 -5.57 -9.18 7.91
CA SER A 160 -4.52 -9.46 8.90
C SER A 160 -5.00 -9.32 10.34
N ARG A 161 -5.84 -8.30 10.63
CA ARG A 161 -6.43 -8.13 11.98
C ARG A 161 -7.39 -9.24 12.34
N GLU A 162 -8.27 -9.61 11.42
CA GLU A 162 -9.23 -10.71 11.62
C GLU A 162 -8.50 -12.05 11.83
N SER A 163 -7.42 -12.28 11.08
CA SER A 163 -6.58 -13.48 11.20
C SER A 163 -5.78 -13.53 12.52
N CYS A 164 -5.33 -12.38 13.01
CA CYS A 164 -4.57 -12.27 14.25
C CYS A 164 -5.47 -12.40 15.51
N PHE A 165 -6.76 -12.09 15.39
CA PHE A 165 -7.68 -12.10 16.52
C PHE A 165 -7.84 -13.51 17.09
N ARG A 166 -7.52 -13.68 18.40
CA ARG A 166 -7.52 -14.97 19.11
C ARG A 166 -6.63 -16.05 18.49
N SER A 167 -5.60 -15.63 17.74
CA SER A 167 -4.59 -16.53 17.18
C SER A 167 -3.31 -16.51 18.03
N HIS A 168 -2.51 -17.57 17.92
CA HIS A 168 -1.15 -17.63 18.49
C HIS A 168 -0.14 -16.79 17.71
N LYS A 169 -0.46 -16.44 16.43
CA LYS A 169 0.39 -15.63 15.58
C LYS A 169 0.33 -14.16 15.98
N SER A 170 1.46 -13.48 15.90
CA SER A 170 1.54 -12.03 16.08
C SER A 170 0.93 -11.27 14.89
N MET A 171 0.59 -9.99 15.09
CA MET A 171 0.07 -9.14 14.01
C MET A 171 1.07 -8.98 12.87
N SER A 172 2.37 -8.97 13.15
CA SER A 172 3.42 -8.87 12.14
C SER A 172 3.52 -10.11 11.26
N GLU A 173 3.33 -11.30 11.84
CA GLU A 173 3.30 -12.58 11.10
C GLU A 173 2.04 -12.69 10.23
N CYS A 174 0.87 -12.41 10.79
CA CYS A 174 -0.38 -12.44 10.03
C CYS A 174 -0.38 -11.44 8.87
N LEU A 175 0.22 -10.26 9.08
CA LEU A 175 0.36 -9.25 8.04
C LEU A 175 1.35 -9.67 6.94
N ALA A 176 2.44 -10.34 7.30
CA ALA A 176 3.40 -10.89 6.34
C ALA A 176 2.76 -11.99 5.49
N ASP A 177 2.05 -12.92 6.13
CA ASP A 177 1.32 -14.00 5.44
C ASP A 177 0.30 -13.43 4.45
N GLU A 178 -0.47 -12.40 4.86
CA GLU A 178 -1.47 -11.76 4.01
C GLU A 178 -0.84 -11.04 2.81
N ILE A 179 0.26 -10.30 3.00
CA ILE A 179 0.96 -9.61 1.91
C ILE A 179 1.55 -10.61 0.92
N ILE A 180 2.20 -11.68 1.39
CA ILE A 180 2.76 -12.72 0.53
C ILE A 180 1.65 -13.46 -0.24
N ALA A 181 0.53 -13.75 0.42
CA ALA A 181 -0.61 -14.37 -0.24
C ALA A 181 -1.25 -13.44 -1.28
N ALA A 182 -1.35 -12.15 -0.98
CA ALA A 182 -1.92 -11.14 -1.86
C ALA A 182 -1.05 -10.91 -3.10
N SER A 183 0.28 -10.92 -2.98
CA SER A 183 1.19 -10.74 -4.13
C SER A 183 1.06 -11.88 -5.15
N LYS A 184 0.72 -13.10 -4.71
CA LYS A 184 0.44 -14.24 -5.60
C LYS A 184 -0.87 -14.11 -6.38
N GLY A 185 -1.69 -13.12 -6.07
CA GLY A 185 -2.98 -12.89 -6.73
C GLY A 185 -3.95 -14.05 -6.55
N VAL A 186 -4.58 -14.49 -7.66
CA VAL A 186 -5.62 -15.53 -7.64
C VAL A 186 -5.14 -16.86 -7.05
N GLY A 187 -3.85 -17.17 -7.13
CA GLY A 187 -3.26 -18.37 -6.52
C GLY A 187 -3.02 -18.28 -5.01
N GLY A 188 -3.20 -17.09 -4.41
CA GLY A 188 -2.98 -16.86 -2.99
C GLY A 188 -4.24 -17.01 -2.15
N ASN A 189 -4.10 -17.53 -0.92
CA ASN A 189 -5.21 -17.60 0.05
C ASN A 189 -5.35 -16.29 0.84
N SER A 190 -5.37 -15.13 0.14
CA SER A 190 -5.49 -13.80 0.74
C SER A 190 -6.95 -13.42 0.98
N TYR A 191 -7.23 -12.80 2.12
CA TYR A 191 -8.52 -12.18 2.41
C TYR A 191 -8.83 -11.03 1.44
N ALA A 192 -7.82 -10.19 1.15
CA ALA A 192 -7.98 -9.04 0.29
C ALA A 192 -8.35 -9.45 -1.14
N VAL A 193 -7.68 -10.46 -1.70
CA VAL A 193 -7.99 -10.98 -3.05
C VAL A 193 -9.37 -11.63 -3.09
N LYS A 194 -9.73 -12.43 -2.08
CA LYS A 194 -11.09 -13.02 -2.00
C LYS A 194 -12.18 -11.96 -1.98
N LYS A 195 -11.98 -10.87 -1.22
CA LYS A 195 -12.94 -9.76 -1.16
C LYS A 195 -12.98 -8.93 -2.43
N LYS A 196 -11.85 -8.76 -3.11
CA LYS A 196 -11.79 -8.17 -4.45
C LYS A 196 -12.66 -8.97 -5.41
N ASP A 197 -12.43 -10.28 -5.50
CA ASP A 197 -13.15 -11.17 -6.43
C ASP A 197 -14.67 -11.20 -6.13
N GLU A 198 -15.05 -11.12 -4.86
CA GLU A 198 -16.45 -11.01 -4.45
C GLU A 198 -17.09 -9.71 -4.98
N ILE A 199 -16.41 -8.56 -4.81
CA ILE A 199 -16.89 -7.26 -5.28
C ILE A 199 -17.02 -7.26 -6.81
N GLU A 200 -16.00 -7.71 -7.53
CA GLU A 200 -15.98 -7.75 -9.00
C GLU A 200 -17.05 -8.73 -9.54
N ARG A 201 -17.27 -9.86 -8.86
CA ARG A 201 -18.35 -10.80 -9.23
C ARG A 201 -19.73 -10.16 -9.08
N VAL A 202 -19.98 -9.42 -7.98
CA VAL A 202 -21.24 -8.70 -7.78
C VAL A 202 -21.39 -7.59 -8.82
N ALA A 203 -20.33 -6.85 -9.15
CA ALA A 203 -20.37 -5.84 -10.19
C ALA A 203 -20.70 -6.45 -11.55
N LYS A 204 -20.05 -7.55 -11.93
CA LYS A 204 -20.32 -8.26 -13.20
C LYS A 204 -21.79 -8.71 -13.33
N GLY A 205 -22.44 -9.12 -12.24
CA GLY A 205 -23.86 -9.49 -12.24
C GLY A 205 -24.82 -8.29 -12.34
N ASN A 206 -24.34 -7.06 -12.23
CA ASN A 206 -25.12 -5.82 -12.29
C ASN A 206 -24.72 -4.90 -13.46
N ARG A 207 -24.09 -5.43 -14.47
CA ARG A 207 -23.81 -4.74 -15.75
C ARG A 207 -25.05 -4.49 -16.57
#